data_e219b374f3fca5ae6ca6bb866cac36b6
#
_entry.id   e219b374f3fca5ae6ca6bb866cac36b6
#
_cell.length_a   1.000
_cell.length_b   1.000
_cell.length_c   1.000
_cell.angle_alpha   90.00
_cell.angle_beta   90.00
_cell.angle_gamma   90.00
#
_symmetry.space_group_name_H-M   'P 1'
#
loop_
_entity.id
_entity.type
_entity.pdbx_description
1 polymer ?
#
loop_
_entity_poly.entity_id
_entity_poly.type
_entity_poly.pdbx_seq_one_letter_code
_entity_poly.pdbx_strand_id
1 'polypeptide(L)'
;METSTATASKEIHERLLDAEKLKYCFECGICTASCSIVELLGKDYNPRVLLEKILVSPENALTSDELWLCAWCYRCHKRCPQALKLPEIFLFMRKIATQKGHTQPFENALQKIVKNIPLPLVTLSVCFHPERAGLDKEEILVKAEEIREKSLRTKKAKTAAKPSKGKIAVIGTGPAGLTVAYGLSRRGYGVTVFEALPEPGGMLRKCIPKHRLSKKILAKEIQFIKDLGVEIRTGIKVGKDLNFEDLWTEGHGAVFVGVGAHKSQKLKIDGGELRGIIHALDFLWNINSGQKVEIGKNVVVIGGGNVAMDAAKTTLRLGANEVTILYRRSRDEMPAIPWEAKEAEDEGVKIEFLVSPKRFLGENETVSAIECIRMQLGEPDETGRRQAIPIEGSEFTLSLIHISEPTRQAEIS
;
A
#
# COMPACT_ATOMS: atom_id res chain seq x y z
N MET A 1 -26.36 6.00 -34.05
CA MET A 1 -25.10 5.65 -33.37
C MET A 1 -24.30 6.87 -32.88
N GLU A 2 -24.48 8.04 -33.46
CA GLU A 2 -23.76 9.28 -33.07
C GLU A 2 -24.22 9.92 -31.75
N THR A 3 -25.48 9.69 -31.33
CA THR A 3 -26.00 10.25 -30.06
C THR A 3 -25.44 9.58 -28.81
N SER A 4 -24.93 8.36 -28.88
CA SER A 4 -24.37 7.61 -27.76
C SER A 4 -22.94 8.05 -27.41
N THR A 5 -22.12 8.44 -28.36
CA THR A 5 -20.73 8.88 -28.16
C THR A 5 -20.66 10.28 -27.58
N ALA A 6 -21.52 11.20 -28.03
CA ALA A 6 -21.62 12.55 -27.51
C ALA A 6 -22.09 12.57 -26.03
N THR A 7 -23.01 11.66 -25.66
CA THR A 7 -23.52 11.54 -24.29
C THR A 7 -22.46 11.01 -23.34
N ALA A 8 -21.67 10.00 -23.74
CA ALA A 8 -20.59 9.45 -22.91
C ALA A 8 -19.45 10.47 -22.73
N SER A 9 -19.09 11.20 -23.77
CA SER A 9 -18.08 12.28 -23.68
C SER A 9 -18.55 13.41 -22.74
N LYS A 10 -19.82 13.77 -22.79
CA LYS A 10 -20.42 14.78 -21.91
C LYS A 10 -20.48 14.30 -20.47
N GLU A 11 -20.89 13.07 -20.23
CA GLU A 11 -20.91 12.47 -18.89
C GLU A 11 -19.50 12.32 -18.30
N ILE A 12 -18.50 11.97 -19.11
CA ILE A 12 -17.09 11.95 -18.70
C ILE A 12 -16.62 13.36 -18.31
N HIS A 13 -16.97 14.39 -19.08
CA HIS A 13 -16.60 15.77 -18.78
C HIS A 13 -17.33 16.32 -17.55
N GLU A 14 -18.59 16.01 -17.36
CA GLU A 14 -19.40 16.49 -16.22
C GLU A 14 -19.02 15.76 -14.92
N ARG A 15 -18.69 14.48 -14.97
CA ARG A 15 -18.28 13.68 -13.79
C ARG A 15 -16.79 13.71 -13.48
N LEU A 16 -15.94 14.04 -14.43
CA LEU A 16 -14.50 14.29 -14.20
C LEU A 16 -14.26 15.60 -13.47
N LEU A 17 -15.40 16.13 -12.76
CA LEU A 17 -15.16 16.95 -11.69
C LEU A 17 -14.26 18.01 -11.58
N ASP A 18 -14.49 19.10 -11.57
CA ASP A 18 -13.55 20.18 -11.78
C ASP A 18 -12.88 20.01 -13.16
N ALA A 19 -13.68 19.72 -14.21
CA ALA A 19 -13.19 19.76 -15.59
C ALA A 19 -12.43 21.07 -15.85
N GLU A 20 -12.73 22.11 -15.09
CA GLU A 20 -11.95 23.32 -15.01
C GLU A 20 -10.53 23.08 -14.49
N LYS A 21 -10.30 22.30 -13.44
CA LYS A 21 -8.93 22.05 -12.93
C LYS A 21 -8.09 21.24 -13.91
N LEU A 22 -8.69 20.34 -14.69
CA LEU A 22 -7.95 19.58 -15.70
C LEU A 22 -7.39 20.49 -16.82
N LYS A 23 -8.07 21.61 -17.12
CA LYS A 23 -7.57 22.63 -18.03
C LYS A 23 -6.30 23.32 -17.54
N TYR A 24 -5.98 23.21 -16.26
CA TYR A 24 -4.79 23.79 -15.63
C TYR A 24 -3.62 22.81 -15.52
N CYS A 25 -3.57 21.74 -16.28
CA CYS A 25 -2.39 20.92 -16.39
C CYS A 25 -1.26 21.74 -17.02
N PHE A 26 -0.20 22.03 -16.23
CA PHE A 26 0.96 22.79 -16.72
C PHE A 26 1.92 21.97 -17.59
N GLU A 27 1.60 20.74 -17.90
CA GLU A 27 2.46 19.80 -18.65
C GLU A 27 3.89 19.67 -18.11
N CYS A 28 4.09 19.99 -16.83
CA CYS A 28 5.41 20.05 -16.17
C CYS A 28 6.14 18.70 -16.08
N GLY A 29 5.47 17.58 -16.39
CA GLY A 29 6.05 16.23 -16.40
C GLY A 29 6.30 15.61 -15.03
N ILE A 30 6.02 16.28 -13.90
CA ILE A 30 6.26 15.75 -12.54
C ILE A 30 5.54 14.41 -12.30
N CYS A 31 4.32 14.25 -12.80
CA CYS A 31 3.56 13.00 -12.69
C CYS A 31 4.28 11.84 -13.38
N THR A 32 4.89 12.07 -14.55
CA THR A 32 5.69 11.08 -15.29
C THR A 32 7.00 10.79 -14.57
N ALA A 33 7.74 11.81 -14.19
CA ALA A 33 9.04 11.69 -13.52
C ALA A 33 8.93 11.00 -12.12
N SER A 34 7.77 11.10 -11.46
CA SER A 34 7.55 10.48 -10.16
C SER A 34 6.88 9.11 -10.22
N CYS A 35 6.53 8.62 -11.39
CA CYS A 35 5.77 7.38 -11.55
C CYS A 35 6.68 6.15 -11.53
N SER A 36 6.50 5.27 -10.53
CA SER A 36 7.25 4.00 -10.46
C SER A 36 6.95 3.04 -11.61
N ILE A 37 5.78 3.13 -12.21
CA ILE A 37 5.43 2.30 -13.39
C ILE A 37 6.17 2.77 -14.64
N VAL A 38 6.40 4.06 -14.80
CA VAL A 38 7.24 4.59 -15.89
C VAL A 38 8.68 4.09 -15.75
N GLU A 39 9.21 4.02 -14.52
CA GLU A 39 10.54 3.47 -14.27
C GLU A 39 10.67 1.99 -14.70
N LEU A 40 9.59 1.21 -14.55
CA LEU A 40 9.56 -0.22 -14.84
C LEU A 40 9.22 -0.53 -16.31
N LEU A 41 8.32 0.23 -16.90
CA LEU A 41 7.77 -0.04 -18.25
C LEU A 41 8.31 0.91 -19.33
N GLY A 42 8.98 2.00 -18.95
CA GLY A 42 9.57 2.94 -19.88
C GLY A 42 8.54 3.55 -20.84
N LYS A 43 8.71 3.34 -22.14
CA LYS A 43 7.87 3.90 -23.21
C LYS A 43 6.43 3.34 -23.22
N ASP A 44 6.18 2.22 -22.56
CA ASP A 44 4.88 1.56 -22.57
C ASP A 44 3.84 2.26 -21.69
N TYR A 45 4.24 3.21 -20.85
CA TYR A 45 3.34 3.93 -19.97
C TYR A 45 3.81 5.37 -19.67
N ASN A 46 2.87 6.32 -19.80
CA ASN A 46 3.09 7.72 -19.42
C ASN A 46 1.78 8.34 -18.90
N PRO A 47 1.68 8.65 -17.59
CA PRO A 47 0.44 9.16 -16.99
C PRO A 47 0.02 10.54 -17.56
N ARG A 48 0.96 11.40 -18.00
CA ARG A 48 0.63 12.68 -18.61
C ARG A 48 0.01 12.48 -20.00
N VAL A 49 0.62 11.63 -20.83
CA VAL A 49 0.11 11.34 -22.17
C VAL A 49 -1.24 10.63 -22.09
N LEU A 50 -1.42 9.74 -21.11
CA LEU A 50 -2.72 9.10 -20.86
C LEU A 50 -3.79 10.12 -20.47
N LEU A 51 -3.46 11.10 -19.61
CA LEU A 51 -4.39 12.20 -19.28
C LEU A 51 -4.78 12.99 -20.53
N GLU A 52 -3.80 13.37 -21.35
CA GLU A 52 -4.04 14.07 -22.62
C GLU A 52 -4.95 13.25 -23.56
N LYS A 53 -4.67 11.94 -23.71
CA LYS A 53 -5.51 11.04 -24.49
C LYS A 53 -6.97 11.00 -23.98
N ILE A 54 -7.17 11.00 -22.65
CA ILE A 54 -8.51 11.03 -22.04
C ILE A 54 -9.22 12.36 -22.36
N LEU A 55 -8.53 13.47 -22.33
CA LEU A 55 -9.11 14.80 -22.59
C LEU A 55 -9.46 15.00 -24.06
N VAL A 56 -8.60 14.55 -24.97
CA VAL A 56 -8.77 14.77 -26.42
C VAL A 56 -9.66 13.71 -27.05
N SER A 57 -9.52 12.45 -26.64
CA SER A 57 -10.22 11.32 -27.25
C SER A 57 -10.53 10.23 -26.21
N PRO A 58 -11.55 10.45 -25.35
CA PRO A 58 -11.91 9.54 -24.28
C PRO A 58 -12.15 8.08 -24.75
N GLU A 59 -12.81 7.91 -25.90
CA GLU A 59 -13.09 6.57 -26.44
C GLU A 59 -11.82 5.80 -26.81
N ASN A 60 -10.80 6.48 -27.35
CA ASN A 60 -9.51 5.87 -27.62
C ASN A 60 -8.76 5.53 -26.33
N ALA A 61 -8.98 6.28 -25.26
CA ALA A 61 -8.42 5.96 -23.95
C ALA A 61 -9.07 4.71 -23.34
N LEU A 62 -10.38 4.50 -23.52
CA LEU A 62 -11.10 3.31 -23.02
C LEU A 62 -10.59 2.01 -23.64
N THR A 63 -10.11 2.06 -24.88
CA THR A 63 -9.56 0.91 -25.61
C THR A 63 -8.04 0.79 -25.51
N SER A 64 -7.40 1.59 -24.66
CA SER A 64 -5.95 1.61 -24.47
C SER A 64 -5.52 0.73 -23.30
N ASP A 65 -4.50 -0.12 -23.50
CA ASP A 65 -3.89 -0.90 -22.43
C ASP A 65 -3.15 -0.04 -21.40
N GLU A 66 -2.67 1.15 -21.80
CA GLU A 66 -2.03 2.12 -20.91
C GLU A 66 -2.96 2.51 -19.74
N LEU A 67 -4.26 2.58 -19.96
CA LEU A 67 -5.25 2.88 -18.92
C LEU A 67 -5.14 1.92 -17.72
N TRP A 68 -4.80 0.66 -17.97
CA TRP A 68 -4.72 -0.40 -16.97
C TRP A 68 -3.35 -0.55 -16.30
N LEU A 69 -2.35 0.18 -16.77
CA LEU A 69 -0.98 0.11 -16.22
C LEU A 69 -0.76 1.00 -14.99
N CYS A 70 -1.68 1.89 -14.64
CA CYS A 70 -1.59 2.69 -13.42
C CYS A 70 -1.73 1.82 -12.16
N ALA A 71 -0.73 1.81 -11.30
CA ALA A 71 -0.75 1.09 -10.01
C ALA A 71 -1.51 1.84 -8.89
N TRP A 72 -2.22 2.89 -9.21
CA TRP A 72 -3.10 3.65 -8.32
C TRP A 72 -2.46 4.08 -6.98
N CYS A 73 -1.17 4.41 -7.01
CA CYS A 73 -0.35 4.70 -5.84
C CYS A 73 -0.38 6.18 -5.38
N TYR A 74 -1.08 7.04 -6.07
CA TYR A 74 -1.25 8.48 -5.78
C TYR A 74 0.02 9.32 -5.75
N ARG A 75 1.20 8.80 -6.10
CA ARG A 75 2.45 9.61 -6.13
C ARG A 75 2.35 10.82 -7.06
N CYS A 76 1.75 10.63 -8.23
CA CYS A 76 1.52 11.71 -9.21
C CYS A 76 0.59 12.80 -8.65
N HIS A 77 -0.48 12.44 -7.92
CA HIS A 77 -1.38 13.39 -7.28
C HIS A 77 -0.66 14.20 -6.19
N LYS A 78 0.03 13.52 -5.25
CA LYS A 78 0.73 14.17 -4.13
C LYS A 78 1.83 15.14 -4.56
N ARG A 79 2.35 15.04 -5.78
CA ARG A 79 3.41 15.89 -6.34
C ARG A 79 2.92 16.87 -7.40
N CYS A 80 1.67 16.77 -7.80
CA CYS A 80 1.10 17.66 -8.79
C CYS A 80 0.90 19.07 -8.22
N PRO A 81 1.47 20.13 -8.79
CA PRO A 81 1.29 21.50 -8.30
C PRO A 81 -0.17 21.97 -8.42
N GLN A 82 -0.94 21.36 -9.31
CA GLN A 82 -2.38 21.62 -9.50
C GLN A 82 -3.27 20.63 -8.72
N ALA A 83 -2.69 19.75 -7.91
CA ALA A 83 -3.40 18.73 -7.15
C ALA A 83 -4.35 17.84 -7.98
N LEU A 84 -4.03 17.61 -9.27
CA LEU A 84 -4.86 16.78 -10.16
C LEU A 84 -4.91 15.33 -9.66
N LYS A 85 -6.11 14.78 -9.59
CA LYS A 85 -6.36 13.43 -9.07
C LYS A 85 -6.32 12.37 -10.18
N LEU A 86 -5.18 12.28 -10.91
CA LEU A 86 -5.01 11.36 -12.04
C LEU A 86 -5.43 9.90 -11.71
N PRO A 87 -5.07 9.32 -10.55
CA PRO A 87 -5.46 7.95 -10.25
C PRO A 87 -6.98 7.74 -10.22
N GLU A 88 -7.74 8.73 -9.73
CA GLU A 88 -9.21 8.66 -9.68
C GLU A 88 -9.82 8.79 -11.07
N ILE A 89 -9.27 9.66 -11.92
CA ILE A 89 -9.66 9.79 -13.33
C ILE A 89 -9.44 8.44 -14.04
N PHE A 90 -8.27 7.83 -13.86
CA PHE A 90 -7.97 6.55 -14.52
C PHE A 90 -8.87 5.41 -14.01
N LEU A 91 -9.18 5.39 -12.71
CA LEU A 91 -10.11 4.40 -12.17
C LEU A 91 -11.52 4.59 -12.73
N PHE A 92 -11.98 5.83 -12.83
CA PHE A 92 -13.28 6.14 -13.41
C PHE A 92 -13.36 5.65 -14.87
N MET A 93 -12.33 5.95 -15.67
CA MET A 93 -12.23 5.47 -17.04
C MET A 93 -12.21 3.94 -17.14
N ARG A 94 -11.50 3.25 -16.24
CA ARG A 94 -11.52 1.78 -16.16
C ARG A 94 -12.91 1.22 -15.92
N LYS A 95 -13.69 1.83 -15.02
CA LYS A 95 -15.07 1.42 -14.75
C LYS A 95 -15.94 1.55 -16.01
N ILE A 96 -15.81 2.65 -16.76
CA ILE A 96 -16.52 2.83 -18.03
C ILE A 96 -16.07 1.77 -19.04
N ALA A 97 -14.76 1.52 -19.16
CA ALA A 97 -14.22 0.51 -20.06
C ALA A 97 -14.80 -0.87 -19.77
N THR A 98 -14.86 -1.27 -18.50
CA THR A 98 -15.46 -2.55 -18.07
C THR A 98 -16.95 -2.59 -18.38
N GLN A 99 -17.71 -1.53 -18.09
CA GLN A 99 -19.14 -1.44 -18.39
C GLN A 99 -19.45 -1.52 -19.89
N LYS A 100 -18.56 -1.00 -20.73
CA LYS A 100 -18.66 -1.10 -22.20
C LYS A 100 -18.11 -2.42 -22.77
N GLY A 101 -17.62 -3.32 -21.93
CA GLY A 101 -17.06 -4.61 -22.37
C GLY A 101 -15.66 -4.53 -22.99
N HIS A 102 -14.94 -3.42 -22.80
CA HIS A 102 -13.56 -3.27 -23.29
C HIS A 102 -12.55 -3.98 -22.37
N THR A 103 -12.56 -5.32 -22.34
CA THR A 103 -11.70 -6.13 -21.46
C THR A 103 -10.35 -6.51 -22.09
N GLN A 104 -10.26 -6.55 -23.43
CA GLN A 104 -9.03 -6.92 -24.14
C GLN A 104 -7.82 -6.03 -23.82
N PRO A 105 -7.97 -4.68 -23.68
CA PRO A 105 -6.86 -3.82 -23.25
C PRO A 105 -6.31 -4.18 -21.87
N PHE A 106 -7.16 -4.64 -20.95
CA PHE A 106 -6.72 -5.14 -19.65
C PHE A 106 -5.85 -6.41 -19.79
N GLU A 107 -6.23 -7.35 -20.64
CA GLU A 107 -5.44 -8.57 -20.86
C GLU A 107 -4.05 -8.26 -21.42
N ASN A 108 -3.95 -7.31 -22.35
CA ASN A 108 -2.67 -6.83 -22.86
C ASN A 108 -1.83 -6.18 -21.75
N ALA A 109 -2.44 -5.33 -20.91
CA ALA A 109 -1.78 -4.73 -19.76
C ALA A 109 -1.32 -5.79 -18.75
N LEU A 110 -2.14 -6.80 -18.47
CA LEU A 110 -1.80 -7.90 -17.57
C LEU A 110 -0.55 -8.64 -18.01
N GLN A 111 -0.40 -8.91 -19.32
CA GLN A 111 0.81 -9.50 -19.87
C GLN A 111 2.05 -8.63 -19.64
N LYS A 112 1.94 -7.30 -19.83
CA LYS A 112 3.01 -6.34 -19.56
C LYS A 112 3.38 -6.30 -18.09
N ILE A 113 2.39 -6.27 -17.18
CA ILE A 113 2.56 -6.29 -15.73
C ILE A 113 3.32 -7.55 -15.31
N VAL A 114 2.82 -8.73 -15.68
CA VAL A 114 3.42 -10.02 -15.29
C VAL A 114 4.83 -10.20 -15.82
N LYS A 115 5.12 -9.69 -17.02
CA LYS A 115 6.44 -9.81 -17.65
C LYS A 115 7.50 -8.88 -17.06
N ASN A 116 7.13 -7.66 -16.69
CA ASN A 116 8.08 -6.59 -16.39
C ASN A 116 8.08 -6.14 -14.93
N ILE A 117 6.97 -6.28 -14.21
CA ILE A 117 6.87 -5.84 -12.82
C ILE A 117 7.31 -6.98 -11.89
N PRO A 118 8.22 -6.73 -10.94
CA PRO A 118 8.59 -7.72 -9.93
C PRO A 118 7.40 -8.00 -9.01
N LEU A 119 7.31 -9.24 -8.52
CA LEU A 119 6.23 -9.69 -7.63
C LEU A 119 4.83 -9.41 -8.20
N PRO A 120 4.51 -9.84 -9.43
CA PRO A 120 3.30 -9.39 -10.12
C PRO A 120 2.00 -9.79 -9.40
N LEU A 121 1.91 -10.97 -8.78
CA LEU A 121 0.72 -11.40 -8.04
C LEU A 121 0.51 -10.57 -6.76
N VAL A 122 1.61 -10.27 -6.04
CA VAL A 122 1.56 -9.36 -4.88
C VAL A 122 1.15 -7.97 -5.33
N THR A 123 1.74 -7.45 -6.40
CA THR A 123 1.46 -6.10 -6.90
C THR A 123 0.02 -5.97 -7.40
N LEU A 124 -0.50 -6.97 -8.11
CA LEU A 124 -1.91 -7.03 -8.52
C LEU A 124 -2.85 -7.04 -7.30
N SER A 125 -2.47 -7.77 -6.23
CA SER A 125 -3.30 -7.87 -5.03
C SER A 125 -3.38 -6.58 -4.22
N VAL A 126 -2.27 -5.81 -4.13
CA VAL A 126 -2.18 -4.69 -3.18
C VAL A 126 -1.99 -3.30 -3.81
N CYS A 127 -1.82 -3.22 -5.14
CA CYS A 127 -1.57 -1.96 -5.82
C CYS A 127 -2.53 -1.69 -6.98
N PHE A 128 -2.77 -2.63 -7.88
CA PHE A 128 -3.56 -2.39 -9.10
C PHE A 128 -5.07 -2.40 -8.88
N HIS A 129 -5.55 -3.16 -7.89
CA HIS A 129 -6.95 -3.22 -7.48
C HIS A 129 -7.96 -3.36 -8.65
N PRO A 130 -7.84 -4.40 -9.50
CA PRO A 130 -8.72 -4.58 -10.66
C PRO A 130 -10.20 -4.73 -10.29
N GLU A 131 -10.48 -5.25 -9.08
CA GLU A 131 -11.83 -5.40 -8.53
C GLU A 131 -12.57 -4.06 -8.39
N ARG A 132 -11.85 -2.97 -8.20
CA ARG A 132 -12.45 -1.63 -8.12
C ARG A 132 -12.94 -1.10 -9.47
N ALA A 133 -12.44 -1.67 -10.56
CA ALA A 133 -12.92 -1.41 -11.89
C ALA A 133 -14.04 -2.39 -12.34
N GLY A 134 -14.47 -3.30 -11.45
CA GLY A 134 -15.51 -4.29 -11.73
C GLY A 134 -15.00 -5.59 -12.36
N LEU A 135 -13.69 -5.87 -12.23
CA LEU A 135 -13.10 -7.13 -12.70
C LEU A 135 -12.95 -8.13 -11.55
N ASP A 136 -13.05 -9.42 -11.84
CA ASP A 136 -12.84 -10.47 -10.83
C ASP A 136 -11.37 -10.62 -10.49
N LYS A 137 -11.03 -10.33 -9.21
CA LYS A 137 -9.65 -10.38 -8.72
C LYS A 137 -9.06 -11.78 -8.74
N GLU A 138 -9.84 -12.80 -8.37
CA GLU A 138 -9.36 -14.18 -8.31
C GLU A 138 -9.08 -14.72 -9.71
N GLU A 139 -9.97 -14.45 -10.67
CA GLU A 139 -9.77 -14.81 -12.08
C GLU A 139 -8.49 -14.16 -12.64
N ILE A 140 -8.26 -12.88 -12.33
CA ILE A 140 -7.07 -12.14 -12.76
C ILE A 140 -5.80 -12.76 -12.19
N LEU A 141 -5.80 -13.12 -10.91
CA LEU A 141 -4.63 -13.74 -10.28
C LEU A 141 -4.32 -15.11 -10.89
N VAL A 142 -5.34 -15.89 -11.23
CA VAL A 142 -5.17 -17.17 -11.95
C VAL A 142 -4.56 -16.93 -13.32
N LYS A 143 -5.11 -16.01 -14.13
CA LYS A 143 -4.56 -15.65 -15.45
C LYS A 143 -3.11 -15.14 -15.36
N ALA A 144 -2.81 -14.31 -14.35
CA ALA A 144 -1.46 -13.80 -14.13
C ALA A 144 -0.47 -14.93 -13.80
N GLU A 145 -0.88 -15.91 -13.01
CA GLU A 145 -0.08 -17.10 -12.70
C GLU A 145 0.20 -17.95 -13.96
N GLU A 146 -0.80 -18.20 -14.78
CA GLU A 146 -0.64 -18.92 -16.05
C GLU A 146 0.34 -18.23 -17.01
N ILE A 147 0.22 -16.89 -17.15
CA ILE A 147 1.14 -16.09 -18.00
C ILE A 147 2.57 -16.22 -17.47
N ARG A 148 2.75 -16.17 -16.15
CA ARG A 148 4.04 -16.31 -15.49
C ARG A 148 4.65 -17.70 -15.71
N GLU A 149 3.88 -18.75 -15.53
CA GLU A 149 4.33 -20.13 -15.74
C GLU A 149 4.72 -20.41 -17.21
N LYS A 150 3.93 -19.93 -18.17
CA LYS A 150 4.29 -20.01 -19.59
C LYS A 150 5.63 -19.32 -19.86
N SER A 151 5.86 -18.16 -19.23
CA SER A 151 7.13 -17.43 -19.32
C SER A 151 8.32 -18.22 -18.72
N LEU A 152 8.10 -19.01 -17.67
CA LEU A 152 9.12 -19.87 -17.08
C LEU A 152 9.45 -21.07 -17.98
N ARG A 153 8.45 -21.73 -18.54
CA ARG A 153 8.66 -22.91 -19.40
C ARG A 153 9.51 -22.55 -20.63
N THR A 154 9.25 -21.41 -21.23
CA THR A 154 10.05 -20.88 -22.35
C THR A 154 11.47 -20.48 -21.94
N LYS A 155 11.71 -20.14 -20.67
CA LYS A 155 13.04 -19.77 -20.15
C LYS A 155 13.79 -20.93 -19.52
N LYS A 156 13.12 -21.90 -18.87
CA LYS A 156 13.78 -23.13 -18.37
C LYS A 156 14.53 -23.88 -19.49
N ALA A 157 14.05 -23.79 -20.73
CA ALA A 157 14.79 -24.24 -21.88
C ALA A 157 16.10 -23.45 -22.16
N LYS A 158 16.22 -22.22 -21.58
CA LYS A 158 17.40 -21.34 -21.78
C LYS A 158 18.24 -21.12 -20.51
N THR A 159 17.73 -21.40 -19.31
CA THR A 159 18.35 -21.07 -18.01
C THR A 159 18.72 -22.26 -17.12
N ALA A 160 18.80 -23.47 -17.68
CA ALA A 160 19.54 -24.58 -17.05
C ALA A 160 21.06 -24.32 -16.99
N ALA A 161 21.54 -23.17 -17.47
CA ALA A 161 22.91 -22.73 -17.33
C ALA A 161 23.16 -22.28 -15.86
N LYS A 162 24.22 -22.83 -15.24
CA LYS A 162 24.79 -22.35 -13.98
C LYS A 162 24.93 -20.82 -14.03
N PRO A 163 24.82 -20.11 -12.88
CA PRO A 163 25.08 -18.68 -12.86
C PRO A 163 26.36 -18.34 -13.60
N SER A 164 26.27 -17.56 -14.67
CA SER A 164 27.42 -17.20 -15.50
C SER A 164 28.17 -15.98 -14.98
N LYS A 165 27.60 -15.30 -14.01
CA LYS A 165 28.14 -14.13 -13.32
C LYS A 165 28.35 -14.44 -11.85
N GLY A 166 29.08 -13.58 -11.14
CA GLY A 166 29.41 -13.78 -9.74
C GLY A 166 28.20 -13.97 -8.80
N LYS A 167 28.47 -14.30 -7.54
CA LYS A 167 27.46 -14.47 -6.49
C LYS A 167 27.16 -13.14 -5.80
N ILE A 168 25.92 -12.96 -5.40
CA ILE A 168 25.45 -11.77 -4.67
C ILE A 168 24.64 -12.22 -3.45
N ALA A 169 24.95 -11.64 -2.27
CA ALA A 169 24.18 -11.81 -1.07
C ALA A 169 23.09 -10.74 -0.98
N VAL A 170 21.89 -11.12 -0.52
CA VAL A 170 20.80 -10.21 -0.23
C VAL A 170 20.38 -10.43 1.23
N ILE A 171 20.35 -9.40 2.03
CA ILE A 171 19.92 -9.47 3.44
C ILE A 171 18.49 -8.95 3.56
N GLY A 172 17.57 -9.85 3.89
CA GLY A 172 16.14 -9.60 4.03
C GLY A 172 15.30 -10.04 2.84
N THR A 173 14.16 -10.67 3.12
CA THR A 173 13.17 -11.15 2.14
C THR A 173 11.94 -10.26 2.05
N GLY A 174 12.05 -8.99 2.45
CA GLY A 174 11.00 -8.00 2.22
C GLY A 174 10.83 -7.69 0.72
N PRO A 175 9.89 -6.78 0.37
CA PRO A 175 9.65 -6.40 -1.03
C PRO A 175 10.94 -6.03 -1.78
N ALA A 176 11.82 -5.25 -1.13
CA ALA A 176 13.08 -4.80 -1.72
C ALA A 176 14.02 -5.98 -2.02
N GLY A 177 14.27 -6.85 -1.02
CA GLY A 177 15.17 -8.00 -1.18
C GLY A 177 14.66 -8.99 -2.22
N LEU A 178 13.37 -9.33 -2.21
CA LEU A 178 12.77 -10.22 -3.20
C LEU A 178 12.83 -9.63 -4.62
N THR A 179 12.60 -8.30 -4.76
CA THR A 179 12.69 -7.62 -6.06
C THR A 179 14.12 -7.64 -6.61
N VAL A 180 15.11 -7.38 -5.75
CA VAL A 180 16.53 -7.41 -6.14
C VAL A 180 16.96 -8.84 -6.50
N ALA A 181 16.58 -9.83 -5.68
CA ALA A 181 16.87 -11.23 -5.95
C ALA A 181 16.28 -11.68 -7.29
N TYR A 182 15.03 -11.34 -7.56
CA TYR A 182 14.37 -11.58 -8.85
C TYR A 182 15.14 -10.92 -10.01
N GLY A 183 15.48 -9.65 -9.87
CA GLY A 183 16.14 -8.88 -10.93
C GLY A 183 17.56 -9.38 -11.24
N LEU A 184 18.32 -9.77 -10.21
CA LEU A 184 19.70 -10.27 -10.36
C LEU A 184 19.74 -11.68 -10.93
N SER A 185 18.88 -12.59 -10.45
CA SER A 185 18.84 -13.96 -10.99
C SER A 185 18.48 -13.98 -12.48
N ARG A 186 17.56 -13.10 -12.91
CA ARG A 186 17.24 -12.94 -14.33
C ARG A 186 18.39 -12.41 -15.19
N ARG A 187 19.37 -11.77 -14.57
CA ARG A 187 20.60 -11.26 -15.23
C ARG A 187 21.76 -12.24 -15.17
N GLY A 188 21.55 -13.45 -14.61
CA GLY A 188 22.52 -14.53 -14.58
C GLY A 188 23.46 -14.50 -13.37
N TYR A 189 23.15 -13.74 -12.32
CA TYR A 189 23.87 -13.80 -11.05
C TYR A 189 23.37 -14.96 -10.18
N GLY A 190 24.28 -15.59 -9.43
CA GLY A 190 23.93 -16.46 -8.31
C GLY A 190 23.48 -15.61 -7.13
N VAL A 191 22.29 -15.85 -6.60
CA VAL A 191 21.74 -15.02 -5.53
C VAL A 191 21.41 -15.89 -4.33
N THR A 192 21.96 -15.54 -3.17
CA THR A 192 21.59 -16.10 -1.85
C THR A 192 20.94 -14.99 -1.02
N VAL A 193 19.73 -15.24 -0.53
CA VAL A 193 18.99 -14.32 0.32
C VAL A 193 19.00 -14.84 1.76
N PHE A 194 19.42 -14.02 2.71
CA PHE A 194 19.44 -14.32 4.14
C PHE A 194 18.26 -13.64 4.83
N GLU A 195 17.45 -14.40 5.55
CA GLU A 195 16.27 -13.92 6.25
C GLU A 195 16.35 -14.30 7.74
N ALA A 196 16.18 -13.31 8.61
CA ALA A 196 16.24 -13.51 10.06
C ALA A 196 15.01 -14.27 10.61
N LEU A 197 13.87 -14.16 9.94
CA LEU A 197 12.64 -14.84 10.34
C LEU A 197 12.61 -16.28 9.79
N PRO A 198 11.85 -17.19 10.41
CA PRO A 198 11.69 -18.56 9.93
C PRO A 198 10.97 -18.64 8.59
N GLU A 199 10.18 -17.64 8.25
CA GLU A 199 9.42 -17.57 6.99
C GLU A 199 9.77 -16.30 6.21
N PRO A 200 10.01 -16.42 4.89
CA PRO A 200 10.33 -15.27 4.04
C PRO A 200 9.11 -14.41 3.73
N GLY A 201 9.35 -13.13 3.40
CA GLY A 201 8.31 -12.20 2.95
C GLY A 201 8.31 -10.84 3.67
N GLY A 202 9.08 -10.70 4.76
CA GLY A 202 9.19 -9.44 5.49
C GLY A 202 7.84 -8.82 5.84
N MET A 203 7.66 -7.52 5.59
CA MET A 203 6.41 -6.80 5.89
C MET A 203 5.21 -7.28 5.07
N LEU A 204 5.40 -7.86 3.88
CA LEU A 204 4.32 -8.48 3.11
C LEU A 204 3.64 -9.61 3.89
N ARG A 205 4.43 -10.37 4.66
CA ARG A 205 3.92 -11.44 5.52
C ARG A 205 3.50 -10.94 6.88
N LYS A 206 4.31 -10.03 7.44
CA LYS A 206 4.21 -9.59 8.84
C LYS A 206 3.03 -8.66 9.08
N CYS A 207 2.81 -7.68 8.20
CA CYS A 207 1.90 -6.57 8.49
C CYS A 207 0.72 -6.47 7.54
N ILE A 208 0.85 -6.86 6.25
CA ILE A 208 -0.30 -6.76 5.35
C ILE A 208 -1.34 -7.82 5.74
N PRO A 209 -2.59 -7.39 6.06
CA PRO A 209 -3.64 -8.32 6.47
C PRO A 209 -4.00 -9.33 5.37
N LYS A 210 -4.45 -10.52 5.78
CA LYS A 210 -4.79 -11.63 4.86
C LYS A 210 -5.85 -11.27 3.81
N HIS A 211 -6.78 -10.37 4.15
CA HIS A 211 -7.83 -9.93 3.23
C HIS A 211 -7.29 -9.04 2.10
N ARG A 212 -6.14 -8.38 2.29
CA ARG A 212 -5.45 -7.61 1.24
C ARG A 212 -4.47 -8.48 0.45
N LEU A 213 -3.67 -9.27 1.17
CA LEU A 213 -2.65 -10.15 0.57
C LEU A 213 -2.71 -11.55 1.21
N SER A 214 -3.25 -12.49 0.46
CA SER A 214 -3.29 -13.89 0.85
C SER A 214 -1.88 -14.46 1.02
N LYS A 215 -1.63 -15.22 2.10
CA LYS A 215 -0.36 -15.92 2.30
C LYS A 215 -0.05 -16.93 1.20
N LYS A 216 -1.09 -17.49 0.57
CA LYS A 216 -0.94 -18.39 -0.60
C LYS A 216 -0.32 -17.65 -1.79
N ILE A 217 -0.79 -16.43 -2.08
CA ILE A 217 -0.25 -15.59 -3.17
C ILE A 217 1.21 -15.25 -2.89
N LEU A 218 1.53 -14.82 -1.66
CA LEU A 218 2.90 -14.52 -1.28
C LEU A 218 3.82 -15.75 -1.39
N ALA A 219 3.34 -16.92 -0.95
CA ALA A 219 4.09 -18.18 -1.07
C ALA A 219 4.38 -18.54 -2.54
N LYS A 220 3.39 -18.37 -3.43
CA LYS A 220 3.56 -18.58 -4.87
C LYS A 220 4.60 -17.63 -5.48
N GLU A 221 4.63 -16.38 -5.04
CA GLU A 221 5.66 -15.42 -5.49
C GLU A 221 7.06 -15.80 -5.04
N ILE A 222 7.20 -16.19 -3.77
CA ILE A 222 8.48 -16.62 -3.22
C ILE A 222 8.97 -17.90 -3.90
N GLN A 223 8.07 -18.87 -4.12
CA GLN A 223 8.41 -20.11 -4.82
C GLN A 223 8.87 -19.82 -6.25
N PHE A 224 8.20 -18.92 -6.96
CA PHE A 224 8.61 -18.50 -8.29
C PHE A 224 10.03 -17.93 -8.32
N ILE A 225 10.41 -17.13 -7.30
CA ILE A 225 11.77 -16.58 -7.18
C ILE A 225 12.79 -17.71 -6.93
N LYS A 226 12.44 -18.68 -6.06
CA LYS A 226 13.27 -19.87 -5.86
C LYS A 226 13.46 -20.69 -7.14
N ASP A 227 12.41 -20.84 -7.94
CA ASP A 227 12.45 -21.58 -9.21
C ASP A 227 13.34 -20.89 -10.27
N LEU A 228 13.66 -19.61 -10.09
CA LEU A 228 14.68 -18.90 -10.87
C LEU A 228 16.13 -19.20 -10.43
N GLY A 229 16.32 -20.08 -9.43
CA GLY A 229 17.63 -20.45 -8.90
C GLY A 229 18.11 -19.57 -7.74
N VAL A 230 17.22 -18.77 -7.13
CA VAL A 230 17.54 -18.00 -5.92
C VAL A 230 17.51 -18.92 -4.70
N GLU A 231 18.60 -18.99 -3.96
CA GLU A 231 18.67 -19.64 -2.65
C GLU A 231 18.12 -18.69 -1.58
N ILE A 232 17.19 -19.17 -0.74
CA ILE A 232 16.68 -18.40 0.41
C ILE A 232 16.98 -19.19 1.68
N ARG A 233 17.83 -18.64 2.54
CA ARG A 233 18.20 -19.18 3.86
C ARG A 233 17.46 -18.42 4.93
N THR A 234 16.53 -19.08 5.62
CA THR A 234 15.72 -18.49 6.69
C THR A 234 16.26 -18.83 8.08
N GLY A 235 15.87 -18.06 9.10
CA GLY A 235 16.35 -18.22 10.47
C GLY A 235 17.79 -17.78 10.68
N ILE A 236 18.35 -16.99 9.74
CA ILE A 236 19.74 -16.50 9.81
C ILE A 236 19.73 -14.97 9.93
N LYS A 237 20.09 -14.47 11.08
CA LYS A 237 20.24 -13.04 11.35
C LYS A 237 21.68 -12.62 11.12
N VAL A 238 21.95 -11.97 9.99
CA VAL A 238 23.26 -11.38 9.70
C VAL A 238 23.60 -10.32 10.75
N GLY A 239 24.83 -10.36 11.24
CA GLY A 239 25.32 -9.57 12.39
C GLY A 239 25.08 -10.23 13.75
N LYS A 240 24.49 -11.46 13.79
CA LYS A 240 24.36 -12.27 15.01
C LYS A 240 24.74 -13.74 14.75
N ASP A 241 24.04 -14.39 13.83
CA ASP A 241 24.21 -15.81 13.54
C ASP A 241 25.23 -16.05 12.40
N LEU A 242 25.45 -15.03 11.57
CA LEU A 242 26.43 -14.96 10.50
C LEU A 242 27.03 -13.56 10.49
N ASN A 243 28.37 -13.43 10.53
CA ASN A 243 29.03 -12.13 10.46
C ASN A 243 28.97 -11.57 9.04
N PHE A 244 29.08 -10.26 8.90
CA PHE A 244 29.02 -9.60 7.60
C PHE A 244 30.23 -10.02 6.73
N GLU A 245 31.38 -10.23 7.34
CA GLU A 245 32.63 -10.69 6.72
C GLU A 245 32.51 -12.10 6.14
N ASP A 246 31.73 -12.97 6.76
CA ASP A 246 31.51 -14.34 6.31
C ASP A 246 30.84 -14.40 4.93
N LEU A 247 30.07 -13.36 4.58
CA LEU A 247 29.46 -13.26 3.25
C LEU A 247 30.51 -13.18 2.11
N TRP A 248 31.62 -12.49 2.38
CA TRP A 248 32.72 -12.41 1.43
C TRP A 248 33.48 -13.73 1.33
N THR A 249 33.68 -14.41 2.45
CA THR A 249 34.35 -15.73 2.49
C THR A 249 33.52 -16.83 1.81
N GLU A 250 32.17 -16.71 1.81
CA GLU A 250 31.28 -17.55 1.01
C GLU A 250 31.35 -17.25 -0.50
N GLY A 251 32.16 -16.28 -0.91
CA GLY A 251 32.41 -15.94 -2.31
C GLY A 251 31.38 -15.00 -2.94
N HIS A 252 30.63 -14.24 -2.10
CA HIS A 252 29.76 -13.19 -2.62
C HIS A 252 30.60 -11.96 -3.02
N GLY A 253 30.42 -11.46 -4.23
CA GLY A 253 31.12 -10.28 -4.74
C GLY A 253 30.42 -8.96 -4.45
N ALA A 254 29.16 -9.00 -3.97
CA ALA A 254 28.39 -7.83 -3.55
C ALA A 254 27.33 -8.23 -2.51
N VAL A 255 26.92 -7.28 -1.70
CA VAL A 255 25.87 -7.45 -0.69
C VAL A 255 24.81 -6.36 -0.85
N PHE A 256 23.54 -6.74 -0.95
CA PHE A 256 22.41 -5.83 -0.88
C PHE A 256 21.75 -5.93 0.50
N VAL A 257 21.61 -4.80 1.19
CA VAL A 257 20.99 -4.72 2.51
C VAL A 257 19.55 -4.22 2.38
N GLY A 258 18.60 -5.13 2.58
CA GLY A 258 17.15 -4.86 2.48
C GLY A 258 16.38 -5.24 3.74
N VAL A 259 16.92 -4.93 4.93
CA VAL A 259 16.39 -5.35 6.23
C VAL A 259 15.08 -4.69 6.65
N GLY A 260 14.69 -3.58 6.00
CA GLY A 260 13.44 -2.87 6.30
C GLY A 260 13.44 -2.14 7.65
N ALA A 261 12.27 -1.62 8.05
CA ALA A 261 12.05 -0.89 9.29
C ALA A 261 11.03 -1.65 10.15
N HIS A 262 11.51 -2.53 11.03
CA HIS A 262 10.67 -3.42 11.84
C HIS A 262 10.31 -2.87 13.22
N LYS A 263 10.96 -1.79 13.67
CA LYS A 263 10.71 -1.20 14.98
C LYS A 263 9.61 -0.15 14.88
N SER A 264 8.55 -0.32 15.69
CA SER A 264 7.53 0.70 15.89
C SER A 264 8.13 1.91 16.61
N GLN A 265 7.75 3.12 16.20
CA GLN A 265 8.02 4.31 16.98
C GLN A 265 7.02 4.38 18.13
N LYS A 266 7.53 4.39 19.35
CA LYS A 266 6.70 4.54 20.54
C LYS A 266 6.25 5.98 20.69
N LEU A 267 4.98 6.18 21.03
CA LEU A 267 4.51 7.46 21.51
C LEU A 267 5.14 7.74 22.88
N LYS A 268 5.80 8.89 23.01
CA LYS A 268 6.41 9.33 24.28
C LYS A 268 5.38 10.19 25.03
N ILE A 269 4.34 9.54 25.55
CA ILE A 269 3.30 10.16 26.38
C ILE A 269 3.08 9.31 27.62
N ASP A 270 2.60 9.93 28.69
CA ASP A 270 2.38 9.26 29.96
C ASP A 270 1.36 8.12 29.84
N GLY A 271 1.57 7.04 30.57
CA GLY A 271 0.71 5.86 30.54
C GLY A 271 0.94 4.94 29.34
N GLY A 272 1.96 5.19 28.51
CA GLY A 272 2.25 4.37 27.32
C GLY A 272 2.66 2.91 27.59
N GLU A 273 2.89 2.55 28.85
CA GLU A 273 3.22 1.21 29.36
C GLU A 273 2.00 0.43 29.88
N LEU A 274 0.83 1.05 29.96
CA LEU A 274 -0.38 0.40 30.45
C LEU A 274 -0.77 -0.80 29.58
N ARG A 275 -1.30 -1.86 30.21
CA ARG A 275 -1.87 -2.99 29.50
C ARG A 275 -3.01 -2.54 28.59
N GLY A 276 -3.13 -3.15 27.43
CA GLY A 276 -4.11 -2.77 26.39
C GLY A 276 -3.56 -1.79 25.36
N ILE A 277 -2.33 -1.25 25.55
CA ILE A 277 -1.64 -0.44 24.55
C ILE A 277 -0.75 -1.35 23.73
N ILE A 278 -1.07 -1.48 22.44
CA ILE A 278 -0.37 -2.39 21.53
C ILE A 278 0.14 -1.59 20.32
N HIS A 279 1.39 -1.83 19.93
CA HIS A 279 1.91 -1.25 18.70
C HIS A 279 1.27 -1.90 17.47
N ALA A 280 0.81 -1.12 16.51
CA ALA A 280 0.09 -1.60 15.33
C ALA A 280 0.87 -2.66 14.52
N LEU A 281 2.20 -2.53 14.42
CA LEU A 281 3.03 -3.53 13.75
C LEU A 281 3.06 -4.86 14.49
N ASP A 282 3.11 -4.84 15.83
CA ASP A 282 3.10 -6.05 16.65
C ASP A 282 1.70 -6.69 16.67
N PHE A 283 0.66 -5.87 16.74
CA PHE A 283 -0.72 -6.31 16.60
C PHE A 283 -0.95 -7.08 15.30
N LEU A 284 -0.62 -6.45 14.15
CA LEU A 284 -0.78 -7.06 12.84
C LEU A 284 0.10 -8.33 12.67
N TRP A 285 1.32 -8.30 13.23
CA TRP A 285 2.19 -9.47 13.23
C TRP A 285 1.57 -10.65 13.98
N ASN A 286 1.08 -10.42 15.20
CA ASN A 286 0.48 -11.47 16.03
C ASN A 286 -0.72 -12.08 15.32
N ILE A 287 -1.62 -11.25 14.77
CA ILE A 287 -2.78 -11.72 14.00
C ILE A 287 -2.35 -12.51 12.76
N ASN A 288 -1.39 -12.00 12.00
CA ASN A 288 -0.91 -12.67 10.79
C ASN A 288 -0.17 -13.98 11.10
N SER A 289 0.43 -14.09 12.29
CA SER A 289 1.08 -15.31 12.78
C SER A 289 0.11 -16.32 13.38
N GLY A 290 -1.20 -15.97 13.46
CA GLY A 290 -2.23 -16.84 14.04
C GLY A 290 -2.28 -16.82 15.55
N GLN A 291 -1.59 -15.88 16.21
CA GLN A 291 -1.68 -15.69 17.65
C GLN A 291 -3.03 -15.04 18.01
N LYS A 292 -3.61 -15.49 19.11
CA LYS A 292 -4.82 -14.87 19.67
C LYS A 292 -4.41 -13.53 20.29
N VAL A 293 -5.03 -12.44 19.83
CA VAL A 293 -4.89 -11.12 20.43
C VAL A 293 -6.22 -10.76 21.08
N GLU A 294 -6.18 -10.42 22.36
CA GLU A 294 -7.34 -9.89 23.05
C GLU A 294 -7.52 -8.42 22.68
N ILE A 295 -8.71 -8.07 22.23
CA ILE A 295 -9.08 -6.69 21.89
C ILE A 295 -10.29 -6.27 22.73
N GLY A 296 -10.34 -4.99 23.09
CA GLY A 296 -11.50 -4.38 23.73
C GLY A 296 -12.68 -4.23 22.77
N LYS A 297 -13.86 -3.93 23.31
CA LYS A 297 -15.05 -3.60 22.51
C LYS A 297 -14.87 -2.27 21.79
N ASN A 298 -14.24 -1.30 22.45
CA ASN A 298 -13.97 0.03 21.92
C ASN A 298 -12.46 0.18 21.76
N VAL A 299 -12.01 0.47 20.54
CA VAL A 299 -10.58 0.52 20.22
C VAL A 299 -10.25 1.85 19.55
N VAL A 300 -9.20 2.47 20.05
CA VAL A 300 -8.65 3.69 19.46
C VAL A 300 -7.32 3.37 18.76
N VAL A 301 -7.22 3.76 17.50
CA VAL A 301 -6.00 3.63 16.68
C VAL A 301 -5.39 5.02 16.50
N ILE A 302 -4.13 5.20 16.88
CA ILE A 302 -3.45 6.49 16.79
C ILE A 302 -2.55 6.51 15.55
N GLY A 303 -2.84 7.44 14.64
CA GLY A 303 -2.07 7.64 13.43
C GLY A 303 -2.91 7.69 12.15
N GLY A 304 -2.35 8.23 11.07
CA GLY A 304 -3.05 8.43 9.79
C GLY A 304 -2.37 7.74 8.60
N GLY A 305 -1.52 6.73 8.83
CA GLY A 305 -0.87 5.97 7.76
C GLY A 305 -1.63 4.68 7.38
N ASN A 306 -1.21 4.02 6.30
CA ASN A 306 -1.84 2.77 5.83
C ASN A 306 -1.83 1.68 6.91
N VAL A 307 -0.80 1.64 7.77
CA VAL A 307 -0.75 0.71 8.91
C VAL A 307 -1.89 0.94 9.90
N ALA A 308 -2.27 2.21 10.13
CA ALA A 308 -3.42 2.55 10.98
C ALA A 308 -4.73 2.09 10.34
N MET A 309 -4.89 2.29 9.03
CA MET A 309 -6.05 1.78 8.27
C MET A 309 -6.15 0.25 8.36
N ASP A 310 -5.04 -0.45 8.15
CA ASP A 310 -4.99 -1.91 8.23
C ASP A 310 -5.26 -2.42 9.66
N ALA A 311 -4.72 -1.75 10.69
CA ALA A 311 -4.99 -2.10 12.08
C ALA A 311 -6.46 -1.89 12.45
N ALA A 312 -7.03 -0.74 12.09
CA ALA A 312 -8.43 -0.42 12.38
C ALA A 312 -9.41 -1.39 11.72
N LYS A 313 -9.27 -1.63 10.41
CA LYS A 313 -10.10 -2.61 9.69
C LYS A 313 -9.94 -4.04 10.24
N THR A 314 -8.72 -4.42 10.60
CA THR A 314 -8.47 -5.74 11.21
C THR A 314 -9.17 -5.85 12.56
N THR A 315 -9.13 -4.80 13.38
CA THR A 315 -9.79 -4.75 14.68
C THR A 315 -11.31 -4.87 14.56
N LEU A 316 -11.96 -4.18 13.63
CA LEU A 316 -13.39 -4.36 13.34
C LEU A 316 -13.72 -5.81 12.98
N ARG A 317 -12.93 -6.42 12.10
CA ARG A 317 -13.13 -7.82 11.67
C ARG A 317 -12.88 -8.85 12.77
N LEU A 318 -12.16 -8.47 13.82
CA LEU A 318 -12.01 -9.29 15.04
C LEU A 318 -13.16 -9.11 16.03
N GLY A 319 -14.13 -8.25 15.74
CA GLY A 319 -15.36 -8.11 16.52
C GLY A 319 -15.36 -6.94 17.51
N ALA A 320 -14.52 -5.93 17.33
CA ALA A 320 -14.67 -4.69 18.08
C ALA A 320 -16.00 -4.00 17.72
N ASN A 321 -16.67 -3.43 18.70
CA ASN A 321 -17.94 -2.73 18.49
C ASN A 321 -17.73 -1.36 17.86
N GLU A 322 -16.69 -0.66 18.28
CA GLU A 322 -16.35 0.67 17.80
C GLU A 322 -14.83 0.79 17.63
N VAL A 323 -14.43 1.32 16.48
CA VAL A 323 -13.02 1.61 16.17
C VAL A 323 -12.90 3.04 15.70
N THR A 324 -12.11 3.83 16.43
CA THR A 324 -11.87 5.25 16.12
C THR A 324 -10.40 5.47 15.84
N ILE A 325 -10.08 6.08 14.70
CA ILE A 325 -8.73 6.55 14.37
C ILE A 325 -8.59 8.00 14.82
N LEU A 326 -7.55 8.30 15.60
CA LEU A 326 -7.18 9.67 15.93
C LEU A 326 -6.03 10.12 15.05
N TYR A 327 -6.25 11.23 14.35
CA TYR A 327 -5.23 11.82 13.50
C TYR A 327 -5.03 13.31 13.78
N ARG A 328 -3.80 13.70 14.12
CA ARG A 328 -3.46 15.05 14.58
C ARG A 328 -3.53 16.16 13.53
N ARG A 329 -3.65 15.83 12.22
CA ARG A 329 -3.80 16.78 11.11
C ARG A 329 -5.15 16.58 10.42
N SER A 330 -5.39 17.29 9.32
CA SER A 330 -6.59 17.10 8.51
C SER A 330 -6.45 15.94 7.51
N ARG A 331 -7.54 15.68 6.81
CA ARG A 331 -7.59 14.64 5.76
C ARG A 331 -6.55 14.86 4.66
N ASP A 332 -6.28 16.11 4.28
CA ASP A 332 -5.37 16.45 3.20
C ASP A 332 -3.92 16.10 3.54
N GLU A 333 -3.52 16.25 4.80
CA GLU A 333 -2.19 15.87 5.28
C GLU A 333 -2.05 14.38 5.63
N MET A 334 -3.13 13.60 5.50
CA MET A 334 -3.11 12.19 5.85
C MET A 334 -2.16 11.41 4.92
N PRO A 335 -1.18 10.67 5.47
CA PRO A 335 -0.25 9.90 4.64
C PRO A 335 -0.87 8.63 4.06
N ALA A 336 -1.99 8.13 4.62
CA ALA A 336 -2.71 7.02 4.04
C ALA A 336 -3.16 7.33 2.61
N ILE A 337 -3.27 6.29 1.81
CA ILE A 337 -3.83 6.42 0.47
C ILE A 337 -5.32 6.80 0.61
N PRO A 338 -5.80 7.84 -0.10
CA PRO A 338 -7.15 8.39 0.12
C PRO A 338 -8.28 7.35 0.11
N TRP A 339 -8.19 6.38 -0.81
CA TRP A 339 -9.19 5.33 -0.89
C TRP A 339 -9.12 4.32 0.26
N GLU A 340 -7.93 4.07 0.86
CA GLU A 340 -7.82 3.19 2.04
C GLU A 340 -8.49 3.80 3.27
N ALA A 341 -8.37 5.13 3.43
CA ALA A 341 -9.07 5.86 4.47
C ALA A 341 -10.60 5.81 4.26
N LYS A 342 -11.05 6.07 3.03
CA LYS A 342 -12.48 5.98 2.68
C LYS A 342 -13.02 4.55 2.90
N GLU A 343 -12.31 3.53 2.48
CA GLU A 343 -12.72 2.13 2.69
C GLU A 343 -12.83 1.79 4.18
N ALA A 344 -11.93 2.31 5.02
CA ALA A 344 -12.03 2.13 6.46
C ALA A 344 -13.31 2.79 7.02
N GLU A 345 -13.65 4.01 6.56
CA GLU A 345 -14.90 4.68 6.93
C GLU A 345 -16.13 3.91 6.42
N ASP A 346 -16.10 3.43 5.18
CA ASP A 346 -17.20 2.65 4.59
C ASP A 346 -17.42 1.31 5.35
N GLU A 347 -16.36 0.72 5.94
CA GLU A 347 -16.43 -0.45 6.83
C GLU A 347 -16.91 -0.10 8.25
N GLY A 348 -17.05 1.17 8.62
CA GLY A 348 -17.55 1.63 9.91
C GLY A 348 -16.48 2.15 10.88
N VAL A 349 -15.23 2.36 10.44
CA VAL A 349 -14.20 3.02 11.24
C VAL A 349 -14.51 4.53 11.31
N LYS A 350 -14.54 5.08 12.51
CA LYS A 350 -14.59 6.53 12.70
C LYS A 350 -13.19 7.14 12.56
N ILE A 351 -13.07 8.29 11.93
CA ILE A 351 -11.81 9.04 11.85
C ILE A 351 -12.00 10.43 12.43
N GLU A 352 -11.33 10.68 13.55
CA GLU A 352 -11.29 11.98 14.21
C GLU A 352 -10.03 12.73 13.77
N PHE A 353 -10.24 13.81 13.02
CA PHE A 353 -9.17 14.68 12.56
C PHE A 353 -8.89 15.79 13.57
N LEU A 354 -7.69 16.35 13.50
CA LEU A 354 -7.24 17.44 14.37
C LEU A 354 -7.34 17.07 15.86
N VAL A 355 -7.00 15.81 16.18
CA VAL A 355 -6.96 15.28 17.53
C VAL A 355 -5.63 14.58 17.79
N SER A 356 -4.99 14.89 18.91
CA SER A 356 -3.77 14.23 19.37
C SER A 356 -3.96 13.68 20.78
N PRO A 357 -3.49 12.46 21.08
CA PRO A 357 -3.45 11.97 22.45
C PRO A 357 -2.42 12.77 23.26
N LYS A 358 -2.75 13.08 24.52
CA LYS A 358 -1.90 13.78 25.47
C LYS A 358 -1.32 12.82 26.52
N ARG A 359 -2.17 11.93 27.04
CA ARG A 359 -1.76 10.84 27.95
C ARG A 359 -2.79 9.72 27.95
N PHE A 360 -2.36 8.53 28.35
CA PHE A 360 -3.25 7.42 28.61
C PHE A 360 -3.63 7.38 30.08
N LEU A 361 -4.89 7.11 30.34
CA LEU A 361 -5.41 6.98 31.70
C LEU A 361 -5.72 5.51 31.96
N GLY A 362 -5.35 5.03 33.13
CA GLY A 362 -5.51 3.62 33.47
C GLY A 362 -6.12 3.37 34.81
N GLU A 363 -6.80 2.22 34.92
CA GLU A 363 -7.28 1.64 36.16
C GLU A 363 -6.70 0.23 36.28
N ASN A 364 -6.18 -0.14 37.45
CA ASN A 364 -5.56 -1.44 37.70
C ASN A 364 -4.53 -1.84 36.62
N GLU A 365 -3.62 -0.91 36.28
CA GLU A 365 -2.57 -1.09 35.25
C GLU A 365 -3.11 -1.34 33.82
N THR A 366 -4.38 -1.15 33.57
CA THR A 366 -5.00 -1.33 32.26
C THR A 366 -5.52 0.00 31.75
N VAL A 367 -5.33 0.30 30.48
CA VAL A 367 -5.85 1.53 29.87
C VAL A 367 -7.37 1.56 29.93
N SER A 368 -7.92 2.65 30.43
CA SER A 368 -9.37 2.85 30.55
C SER A 368 -9.87 4.05 29.73
N ALA A 369 -9.01 5.02 29.48
CA ALA A 369 -9.36 6.21 28.72
C ALA A 369 -8.10 6.86 28.09
N ILE A 370 -8.33 7.80 27.19
CA ILE A 370 -7.27 8.61 26.56
C ILE A 370 -7.66 10.08 26.75
N GLU A 371 -6.81 10.84 27.40
CA GLU A 371 -6.91 12.30 27.36
C GLU A 371 -6.34 12.80 26.05
N CYS A 372 -7.15 13.53 25.31
CA CYS A 372 -6.86 14.09 23.99
C CYS A 372 -6.87 15.62 24.03
N ILE A 373 -6.23 16.22 23.04
CA ILE A 373 -6.27 17.67 22.82
C ILE A 373 -6.63 17.95 21.37
N ARG A 374 -7.42 19.00 21.14
CA ARG A 374 -7.72 19.47 19.77
C ARG A 374 -6.50 20.16 19.18
N MET A 375 -6.37 20.05 17.86
CA MET A 375 -5.25 20.60 17.11
C MET A 375 -5.76 21.62 16.08
N GLN A 376 -4.92 22.57 15.73
CA GLN A 376 -5.07 23.42 14.56
C GLN A 376 -3.89 23.26 13.62
N LEU A 377 -4.06 23.63 12.37
CA LEU A 377 -2.99 23.55 11.36
C LEU A 377 -2.27 24.90 11.28
N GLY A 378 -0.95 24.85 11.45
CA GLY A 378 -0.04 25.96 11.25
C GLY A 378 0.60 25.94 9.86
N GLU A 379 1.75 26.60 9.74
CA GLU A 379 2.54 26.65 8.53
C GLU A 379 3.09 25.26 8.14
N PRO A 380 3.41 25.03 6.86
CA PRO A 380 4.04 23.79 6.40
C PRO A 380 5.39 23.53 7.08
N ASP A 381 5.64 22.28 7.45
CA ASP A 381 6.95 21.80 7.91
C ASP A 381 7.91 21.54 6.72
N GLU A 382 9.14 21.14 6.99
CA GLU A 382 10.17 20.83 5.97
C GLU A 382 9.73 19.75 4.96
N THR A 383 8.71 18.96 5.31
CA THR A 383 8.11 17.94 4.42
C THR A 383 6.97 18.50 3.56
N GLY A 384 6.65 19.78 3.70
CA GLY A 384 5.55 20.46 3.00
C GLY A 384 4.16 20.17 3.60
N ARG A 385 4.07 19.51 4.78
CA ARG A 385 2.81 19.26 5.47
C ARG A 385 2.60 20.29 6.59
N ARG A 386 1.40 20.82 6.72
CA ARG A 386 1.08 21.79 7.77
C ARG A 386 1.32 21.19 9.16
N GLN A 387 1.93 21.97 10.03
CA GLN A 387 2.21 21.58 11.40
C GLN A 387 0.91 21.43 12.19
N ALA A 388 0.86 20.43 13.07
CA ALA A 388 -0.25 20.27 14.00
C ALA A 388 0.10 20.99 15.33
N ILE A 389 -0.62 22.03 15.65
CA ILE A 389 -0.42 22.89 16.83
C ILE A 389 -1.54 22.62 17.82
N PRO A 390 -1.25 22.29 19.10
CA PRO A 390 -2.26 22.10 20.12
C PRO A 390 -3.06 23.40 20.38
N ILE A 391 -4.35 23.25 20.63
CA ILE A 391 -5.22 24.34 21.10
C ILE A 391 -5.30 24.20 22.62
N GLU A 392 -4.66 25.09 23.35
CA GLU A 392 -4.64 25.08 24.82
C GLU A 392 -6.07 25.19 25.38
N GLY A 393 -6.37 24.41 26.42
CA GLY A 393 -7.69 24.39 27.07
C GLY A 393 -8.76 23.62 26.31
N SER A 394 -8.40 22.88 25.25
CA SER A 394 -9.31 22.06 24.45
C SER A 394 -9.23 20.57 24.78
N GLU A 395 -8.68 20.24 25.94
CA GLU A 395 -8.52 18.86 26.39
C GLU A 395 -9.89 18.21 26.62
N PHE A 396 -9.97 16.93 26.25
CA PHE A 396 -11.14 16.10 26.48
C PHE A 396 -10.73 14.63 26.65
N THR A 397 -11.60 13.84 27.25
CA THR A 397 -11.33 12.43 27.53
C THR A 397 -12.18 11.53 26.62
N LEU A 398 -11.55 10.56 26.00
CA LEU A 398 -12.19 9.44 25.31
C LEU A 398 -12.14 8.21 26.19
N SER A 399 -13.30 7.71 26.61
CA SER A 399 -13.41 6.46 27.37
C SER A 399 -13.26 5.26 26.43
N LEU A 400 -12.51 4.23 26.85
CA LEU A 400 -12.36 2.96 26.16
C LEU A 400 -13.27 1.87 26.77
N ILE A 401 -13.83 2.12 27.96
CA ILE A 401 -14.62 1.14 28.74
C ILE A 401 -16.12 1.27 28.43
N HIS A 402 -16.64 2.47 28.21
CA HIS A 402 -18.04 2.74 27.94
C HIS A 402 -18.21 3.79 26.85
N ILE A 403 -18.76 3.39 25.71
CA ILE A 403 -19.53 4.29 24.86
C ILE A 403 -20.90 3.62 24.66
N SER A 404 -21.74 3.73 25.68
CA SER A 404 -23.18 3.63 25.52
C SER A 404 -23.73 5.03 25.73
N GLU A 405 -24.17 5.63 24.65
CA GLU A 405 -24.90 6.88 24.40
C GLU A 405 -24.06 7.98 23.73
N PRO A 406 -24.60 8.55 22.63
CA PRO A 406 -24.05 9.77 22.08
C PRO A 406 -24.25 10.86 23.12
N THR A 407 -23.15 11.44 23.58
CA THR A 407 -23.22 12.67 24.39
C THR A 407 -23.98 13.68 23.55
N ARG A 408 -25.21 14.03 23.97
CA ARG A 408 -25.95 15.16 23.42
C ARG A 408 -25.01 16.35 23.51
N GLN A 409 -24.70 16.95 22.37
CA GLN A 409 -24.09 18.27 22.36
C GLN A 409 -24.96 19.17 23.26
N ALA A 410 -24.36 19.68 24.34
CA ALA A 410 -24.95 20.75 25.06
C ALA A 410 -25.08 21.91 24.06
N GLU A 411 -26.32 22.24 23.71
CA GLU A 411 -26.64 23.49 23.03
C GLU A 411 -26.18 24.62 23.96
N ILE A 412 -25.12 25.29 23.54
CA ILE A 412 -24.72 26.54 24.15
C ILE A 412 -25.68 27.60 23.57
N SER A 413 -26.65 27.97 24.38
CA SER A 413 -27.50 29.14 24.18
C SER A 413 -26.70 30.44 24.28
#